data_bf223b054b5faadf7cf8e1b73de600d7
#
_entry.id   bf223b054b5faadf7cf8e1b73de600d7
#
_cell.length_a   1.000
_cell.length_b   1.000
_cell.length_c   1.000
_cell.angle_alpha   90.00
_cell.angle_beta   90.00
_cell.angle_gamma   90.00
#
_symmetry.space_group_name_H-M   'P 1'
#
loop_
_entity.id
_entity.type
_entity.pdbx_description
1 polymer ?
#
loop_
_entity_poly.entity_id
_entity_poly.type
_entity_poly.pdbx_seq_one_letter_code
_entity_poly.pdbx_strand_id
1 'polypeptide(L)'
;ISRSTVCTPELTQLFDRCFRGGAQTPEARPLMTEWAEAFETALALQTVCEPSAGGCGSSILWSEKGECPFCESTASSQQAIRLHHFLFCPLDQLPEGSVNKDRWIKSERHQVVGQQPVHLRNAPPGAASYADSEVIAEIVIKGHELCITPSGDKALYLQMAGHKSPTRIKGRVNLPRRELAHALHVGELSNMHDAWNFKW
;
A
#
# COMPACT_ATOMS: atom_id res chain seq x y z
N ILE A 1 10.68 17.01 -16.91
CA ILE A 1 9.91 16.00 -16.17
C ILE A 1 8.45 16.43 -16.15
N SER A 2 7.54 15.56 -16.59
CA SER A 2 6.10 15.83 -16.59
C SER A 2 5.55 15.84 -15.15
N ARG A 3 4.55 16.68 -14.87
CA ARG A 3 3.86 16.70 -13.57
C ARG A 3 3.30 15.29 -13.22
N SER A 4 2.75 14.58 -14.19
CA SER A 4 2.21 13.22 -14.02
C SER A 4 3.25 12.19 -13.59
N THR A 5 4.54 12.51 -13.67
CA THR A 5 5.64 11.62 -13.28
C THR A 5 6.03 11.80 -11.81
N VAL A 6 5.72 12.96 -11.22
CA VAL A 6 6.13 13.33 -9.84
C VAL A 6 4.94 13.64 -8.93
N CYS A 7 3.71 13.66 -9.45
CA CYS A 7 2.48 13.88 -8.69
C CYS A 7 1.49 12.76 -8.99
N THR A 8 0.77 12.32 -7.97
CA THR A 8 -0.39 11.43 -8.17
C THR A 8 -1.52 12.17 -8.87
N PRO A 9 -2.48 11.46 -9.49
CA PRO A 9 -3.66 12.08 -10.10
C PRO A 9 -4.43 12.96 -9.11
N GLU A 10 -4.58 12.50 -7.86
CA GLU A 10 -5.28 13.22 -6.78
C GLU A 10 -4.57 14.54 -6.47
N LEU A 11 -3.25 14.50 -6.23
CA LEU A 11 -2.47 15.73 -6.02
C LEU A 11 -2.58 16.68 -7.20
N THR A 12 -2.54 16.16 -8.44
CA THR A 12 -2.69 16.97 -9.64
C THR A 12 -4.04 17.70 -9.67
N GLN A 13 -5.13 17.00 -9.33
CA GLN A 13 -6.47 17.58 -9.25
C GLN A 13 -6.57 18.67 -8.15
N LEU A 14 -5.98 18.43 -6.99
CA LEU A 14 -5.98 19.41 -5.89
C LEU A 14 -5.20 20.67 -6.28
N PHE A 15 -4.04 20.53 -6.92
CA PHE A 15 -3.30 21.66 -7.47
C PHE A 15 -4.12 22.45 -8.48
N ASP A 16 -4.80 21.78 -9.42
CA ASP A 16 -5.62 22.46 -10.43
C ASP A 16 -6.84 23.14 -9.79
N ARG A 17 -7.51 22.52 -8.83
CA ARG A 17 -8.59 23.16 -8.04
C ARG A 17 -8.10 24.39 -7.28
N CYS A 18 -6.95 24.29 -6.62
CA CYS A 18 -6.41 25.36 -5.80
C CYS A 18 -5.98 26.58 -6.65
N PHE A 19 -5.19 26.34 -7.71
CA PHE A 19 -4.48 27.39 -8.42
C PHE A 19 -5.13 27.84 -9.74
N ARG A 20 -6.06 27.06 -10.28
CA ARG A 20 -6.86 27.46 -11.45
C ARG A 20 -8.27 27.89 -11.04
N GLY A 21 -9.10 26.98 -10.54
CA GLY A 21 -10.47 27.28 -10.11
C GLY A 21 -10.51 28.19 -8.87
N GLY A 22 -9.79 27.84 -7.82
CA GLY A 22 -9.76 28.54 -6.54
C GLY A 22 -9.03 29.90 -6.58
N ALA A 23 -8.34 30.23 -7.68
CA ALA A 23 -7.77 31.57 -7.85
C ALA A 23 -8.87 32.63 -7.99
N GLN A 24 -9.97 32.28 -8.67
CA GLN A 24 -11.12 33.17 -8.89
C GLN A 24 -12.27 32.91 -7.93
N THR A 25 -12.39 31.70 -7.40
CA THR A 25 -13.47 31.25 -6.51
C THR A 25 -12.85 30.59 -5.27
N PRO A 26 -12.55 31.37 -4.21
CA PRO A 26 -11.87 30.85 -3.01
C PRO A 26 -12.56 29.62 -2.37
N GLU A 27 -13.89 29.55 -2.46
CA GLU A 27 -14.72 28.47 -1.90
C GLU A 27 -14.48 27.14 -2.64
N ALA A 28 -13.93 27.17 -3.86
CA ALA A 28 -13.60 25.98 -4.64
C ALA A 28 -12.24 25.36 -4.25
N ARG A 29 -11.47 26.02 -3.36
CA ARG A 29 -10.17 25.52 -2.91
C ARG A 29 -10.34 24.22 -2.11
N PRO A 30 -9.41 23.26 -2.28
CA PRO A 30 -9.42 22.05 -1.50
C PRO A 30 -9.29 22.32 0.01
N LEU A 31 -9.95 21.51 0.81
CA LEU A 31 -9.78 21.51 2.27
C LEU A 31 -8.41 20.93 2.64
N MET A 32 -7.90 21.30 3.83
CA MET A 32 -6.63 20.76 4.32
C MET A 32 -6.67 19.25 4.53
N THR A 33 -7.84 18.68 4.83
CA THR A 33 -8.04 17.23 4.94
C THR A 33 -7.86 16.52 3.59
N GLU A 34 -8.36 17.10 2.50
CA GLU A 34 -8.16 16.55 1.14
C GLU A 34 -6.66 16.54 0.76
N TRP A 35 -5.92 17.60 1.12
CA TRP A 35 -4.48 17.64 0.93
C TRP A 35 -3.75 16.57 1.75
N ALA A 36 -4.12 16.42 3.03
CA ALA A 36 -3.51 15.41 3.91
C ALA A 36 -3.70 14.00 3.34
N GLU A 37 -4.90 13.63 2.94
CA GLU A 37 -5.22 12.32 2.33
C GLU A 37 -4.44 12.10 1.02
N ALA A 38 -4.36 13.11 0.16
CA ALA A 38 -3.62 12.99 -1.10
C ALA A 38 -2.10 12.86 -0.87
N PHE A 39 -1.54 13.55 0.11
CA PHE A 39 -0.13 13.39 0.48
C PHE A 39 0.14 12.03 1.13
N GLU A 40 -0.73 11.53 2.00
CA GLU A 40 -0.62 10.17 2.56
C GLU A 40 -0.60 9.11 1.45
N THR A 41 -1.49 9.24 0.46
CA THR A 41 -1.54 8.36 -0.71
C THR A 41 -0.24 8.45 -1.52
N ALA A 42 0.29 9.64 -1.74
CA ALA A 42 1.54 9.83 -2.46
C ALA A 42 2.74 9.24 -1.72
N LEU A 43 2.81 9.42 -0.39
CA LEU A 43 3.85 8.82 0.44
C LEU A 43 3.81 7.29 0.41
N ALA A 44 2.62 6.70 0.43
CA ALA A 44 2.45 5.25 0.33
C ALA A 44 2.90 4.66 -1.01
N LEU A 45 2.97 5.49 -2.06
CA LEU A 45 3.48 5.11 -3.38
C LEU A 45 4.95 5.48 -3.59
N GLN A 46 5.59 6.12 -2.61
CA GLN A 46 6.99 6.51 -2.74
C GLN A 46 7.93 5.31 -2.65
N THR A 47 8.93 5.30 -3.50
CA THR A 47 10.07 4.37 -3.45
C THR A 47 11.36 5.08 -3.83
N VAL A 48 12.49 4.42 -3.64
CA VAL A 48 13.81 4.94 -4.03
C VAL A 48 14.26 4.26 -5.32
N CYS A 49 14.79 5.04 -6.25
CA CYS A 49 15.48 4.50 -7.41
C CYS A 49 16.84 3.94 -6.95
N GLU A 50 16.88 2.63 -6.70
CA GLU A 50 17.92 1.96 -5.93
C GLU A 50 19.29 1.98 -6.61
N PRO A 51 20.31 2.63 -6.02
CA PRO A 51 21.65 2.72 -6.61
C PRO A 51 22.34 1.35 -6.76
N SER A 52 22.11 0.43 -5.84
CA SER A 52 22.68 -0.92 -5.89
C SER A 52 22.18 -1.73 -7.10
N ALA A 53 21.08 -1.30 -7.71
CA ALA A 53 20.50 -1.87 -8.92
C ALA A 53 20.72 -1.01 -10.17
N GLY A 54 21.64 -0.05 -10.12
CA GLY A 54 21.95 0.86 -11.22
C GLY A 54 21.02 2.08 -11.30
N GLY A 55 20.31 2.39 -10.22
CA GLY A 55 19.47 3.58 -10.11
C GLY A 55 20.25 4.82 -9.66
N CYS A 56 19.57 5.98 -9.61
CA CYS A 56 20.17 7.28 -9.29
C CYS A 56 20.01 7.72 -7.82
N GLY A 57 19.38 6.92 -6.96
CA GLY A 57 19.13 7.26 -5.55
C GLY A 57 18.00 8.24 -5.31
N SER A 58 17.31 8.72 -6.35
CA SER A 58 16.20 9.66 -6.21
C SER A 58 14.95 8.98 -5.66
N SER A 59 14.21 9.70 -4.81
CA SER A 59 12.84 9.32 -4.43
C SER A 59 11.90 9.52 -5.62
N ILE A 60 11.13 8.50 -5.93
CA ILE A 60 10.18 8.48 -7.05
C ILE A 60 8.82 7.95 -6.61
N LEU A 61 7.77 8.31 -7.33
CA LEU A 61 6.50 7.60 -7.22
C LEU A 61 6.60 6.30 -8.01
N TRP A 62 6.21 5.21 -7.37
CA TRP A 62 6.18 3.91 -8.01
C TRP A 62 5.21 3.89 -9.18
N SER A 63 5.61 3.31 -10.29
CA SER A 63 4.76 3.09 -11.46
C SER A 63 4.89 1.66 -11.96
N GLU A 64 3.82 1.12 -12.53
CA GLU A 64 3.83 -0.21 -13.13
C GLU A 64 4.79 -0.33 -14.33
N LYS A 65 5.06 0.77 -15.01
CA LYS A 65 6.04 0.82 -16.12
C LYS A 65 7.48 0.79 -15.62
N GLY A 66 7.68 1.10 -14.36
CA GLY A 66 8.91 0.89 -13.66
C GLY A 66 10.12 1.72 -14.04
N GLU A 67 9.94 2.74 -14.85
CA GLU A 67 11.04 3.62 -15.25
C GLU A 67 11.20 4.77 -14.28
N CYS A 68 12.44 5.00 -13.84
CA CYS A 68 12.77 6.18 -13.06
C CYS A 68 12.68 7.43 -13.93
N PRO A 69 11.93 8.48 -13.54
CA PRO A 69 11.79 9.69 -14.34
C PRO A 69 13.07 10.54 -14.42
N PHE A 70 14.09 10.21 -13.64
CA PHE A 70 15.34 10.97 -13.57
C PHE A 70 16.51 10.30 -14.33
N CYS A 71 16.57 8.97 -14.35
CA CYS A 71 17.65 8.23 -14.97
C CYS A 71 17.21 7.10 -15.90
N GLU A 72 15.89 6.96 -16.12
CA GLU A 72 15.29 5.95 -17.01
C GLU A 72 15.56 4.48 -16.60
N SER A 73 16.21 4.26 -15.45
CA SER A 73 16.45 2.91 -14.93
C SER A 73 15.14 2.23 -14.59
N THR A 74 14.99 0.98 -15.03
CA THR A 74 13.84 0.09 -14.71
C THR A 74 14.07 -0.75 -13.46
N ALA A 75 15.26 -0.68 -12.86
CA ALA A 75 15.68 -1.56 -11.77
C ALA A 75 14.81 -1.45 -10.52
N SER A 76 14.31 -0.26 -10.19
CA SER A 76 13.51 -0.03 -8.98
C SER A 76 12.14 -0.68 -9.00
N SER A 77 11.51 -0.85 -10.16
CA SER A 77 10.20 -1.51 -10.26
C SER A 77 10.28 -3.01 -10.07
N GLN A 78 11.39 -3.61 -10.52
CA GLN A 78 11.64 -5.04 -10.35
C GLN A 78 11.96 -5.41 -8.89
N GLN A 79 12.32 -4.41 -8.07
CA GLN A 79 12.71 -4.57 -6.67
C GLN A 79 11.68 -4.03 -5.68
N ALA A 80 10.54 -3.56 -6.13
CA ALA A 80 9.44 -3.10 -5.30
C ALA A 80 8.18 -3.89 -5.59
N ILE A 81 7.32 -4.02 -4.57
CA ILE A 81 5.97 -4.58 -4.68
C ILE A 81 4.95 -3.59 -4.19
N ARG A 82 3.74 -3.70 -4.69
CA ARG A 82 2.59 -2.94 -4.23
C ARG A 82 1.64 -3.84 -3.44
N LEU A 83 1.37 -3.46 -2.21
CA LEU A 83 0.35 -4.05 -1.38
C LEU A 83 -0.96 -3.30 -1.63
N HIS A 84 -2.04 -4.02 -1.83
CA HIS A 84 -3.39 -3.47 -1.99
C HIS A 84 -4.20 -3.76 -0.74
N HIS A 85 -4.80 -2.74 -0.16
CA HIS A 85 -5.64 -2.88 1.01
C HIS A 85 -7.06 -3.31 0.63
N PHE A 86 -7.61 -4.21 1.44
CA PHE A 86 -8.98 -4.68 1.40
C PHE A 86 -9.54 -4.75 2.80
N LEU A 87 -10.83 -4.56 2.92
CA LEU A 87 -11.59 -5.02 4.06
C LEU A 87 -12.07 -6.44 3.75
N PHE A 88 -11.63 -7.40 4.54
CA PHE A 88 -12.03 -8.80 4.39
C PHE A 88 -13.21 -9.10 5.29
N CYS A 89 -14.30 -9.62 4.71
CA CYS A 89 -15.52 -9.98 5.42
C CYS A 89 -15.69 -11.51 5.41
N PRO A 90 -15.87 -12.17 6.56
CA PRO A 90 -16.26 -13.58 6.63
C PRO A 90 -17.56 -13.84 5.88
N LEU A 91 -17.68 -15.01 5.25
CA LEU A 91 -18.80 -15.32 4.36
C LEU A 91 -20.16 -15.34 5.09
N ASP A 92 -20.15 -15.75 6.35
CA ASP A 92 -21.31 -15.79 7.24
C ASP A 92 -21.82 -14.39 7.68
N GLN A 93 -21.02 -13.36 7.44
CA GLN A 93 -21.37 -11.96 7.69
C GLN A 93 -21.80 -11.20 6.41
N LEU A 94 -21.81 -11.87 5.28
CA LEU A 94 -22.27 -11.32 4.01
C LEU A 94 -23.74 -11.68 3.74
N PRO A 95 -24.44 -10.93 2.89
CA PRO A 95 -25.81 -11.27 2.46
C PRO A 95 -25.88 -12.68 1.85
N GLU A 96 -27.03 -13.32 1.99
CA GLU A 96 -27.31 -14.63 1.38
C GLU A 96 -27.07 -14.58 -0.14
N GLY A 97 -26.40 -15.61 -0.67
CA GLY A 97 -26.01 -15.69 -2.08
C GLY A 97 -24.66 -15.07 -2.41
N SER A 98 -23.96 -14.46 -1.43
CA SER A 98 -22.59 -13.96 -1.64
C SER A 98 -21.62 -15.10 -1.91
N VAL A 99 -20.60 -14.80 -2.72
CA VAL A 99 -19.54 -15.75 -3.10
C VAL A 99 -18.16 -15.30 -2.57
N ASN A 100 -17.16 -16.16 -2.64
CA ASN A 100 -15.83 -15.89 -2.07
C ASN A 100 -15.19 -14.57 -2.51
N LYS A 101 -15.44 -14.10 -3.74
CA LYS A 101 -14.88 -12.83 -4.22
C LYS A 101 -15.47 -11.62 -3.48
N ASP A 102 -16.72 -11.72 -3.00
CA ASP A 102 -17.44 -10.63 -2.34
C ASP A 102 -16.90 -10.37 -0.92
N ARG A 103 -16.09 -11.31 -0.39
CA ARG A 103 -15.39 -11.18 0.88
C ARG A 103 -14.31 -10.10 0.86
N TRP A 104 -13.81 -9.72 -0.32
CA TRP A 104 -12.71 -8.80 -0.52
C TRP A 104 -13.22 -7.45 -0.99
N ILE A 105 -13.52 -6.57 -0.04
CA ILE A 105 -13.99 -5.22 -0.32
C ILE A 105 -12.76 -4.34 -0.53
N LYS A 106 -12.51 -3.99 -1.78
CA LYS A 106 -11.33 -3.19 -2.15
C LYS A 106 -11.45 -1.78 -1.57
N SER A 107 -10.37 -1.31 -0.94
CA SER A 107 -10.18 0.11 -0.66
C SER A 107 -9.23 0.74 -1.69
N GLU A 108 -9.16 2.04 -1.70
CA GLU A 108 -8.23 2.79 -2.56
C GLU A 108 -6.81 2.88 -1.98
N ARG A 109 -6.61 2.33 -0.79
CA ARG A 109 -5.34 2.39 -0.07
C ARG A 109 -4.34 1.37 -0.59
N HIS A 110 -3.10 1.82 -0.75
CA HIS A 110 -1.99 1.02 -1.22
C HIS A 110 -0.75 1.30 -0.37
N GLN A 111 0.22 0.39 -0.40
CA GLN A 111 1.55 0.60 0.17
C GLN A 111 2.59 0.00 -0.77
N VAL A 112 3.56 0.79 -1.19
CA VAL A 112 4.72 0.28 -1.92
C VAL A 112 5.80 -0.11 -0.93
N VAL A 113 6.38 -1.28 -1.13
CA VAL A 113 7.48 -1.85 -0.35
C VAL A 113 8.67 -2.06 -1.26
N GLY A 114 9.79 -1.48 -0.90
CA GLY A 114 11.08 -1.64 -1.57
C GLY A 114 12.15 -2.12 -0.62
N GLN A 115 13.39 -1.70 -0.85
CA GLN A 115 14.55 -2.05 -0.02
C GLN A 115 14.62 -1.22 1.28
N GLN A 116 13.86 -0.11 1.38
CA GLN A 116 13.72 0.62 2.63
C GLN A 116 12.57 0.03 3.45
N PRO A 117 12.73 -0.11 4.78
CA PRO A 117 11.66 -0.58 5.64
C PRO A 117 10.45 0.36 5.59
N VAL A 118 9.26 -0.22 5.47
CA VAL A 118 7.99 0.51 5.58
C VAL A 118 7.16 -0.05 6.72
N HIS A 119 6.44 0.84 7.40
CA HIS A 119 5.52 0.47 8.46
C HIS A 119 4.12 0.30 7.86
N LEU A 120 3.67 -0.95 7.82
CA LEU A 120 2.28 -1.25 7.52
C LEU A 120 1.44 -0.92 8.75
N ARG A 121 0.36 -0.17 8.54
CA ARG A 121 -0.50 0.30 9.63
C ARG A 121 -1.89 -0.31 9.54
N ASN A 122 -2.52 -0.43 10.69
CA ASN A 122 -3.93 -0.77 10.77
C ASN A 122 -4.74 0.38 10.16
N ALA A 123 -5.65 0.05 9.26
CA ALA A 123 -6.39 1.04 8.49
C ALA A 123 -7.90 0.80 8.57
N PRO A 124 -8.50 0.87 9.78
CA PRO A 124 -9.93 0.64 9.91
C PRO A 124 -10.71 1.67 9.10
N PRO A 125 -11.88 1.29 8.57
CA PRO A 125 -12.76 2.22 7.89
C PRO A 125 -13.07 3.44 8.78
N GLY A 126 -12.97 4.65 8.21
CA GLY A 126 -13.24 5.89 8.92
C GLY A 126 -12.12 6.37 9.86
N ALA A 127 -10.93 5.78 9.83
CA ALA A 127 -9.77 6.33 10.52
C ALA A 127 -9.46 7.73 9.97
N ALA A 128 -9.26 8.70 10.87
CA ALA A 128 -9.02 10.10 10.52
C ALA A 128 -7.69 10.31 9.79
N SER A 129 -6.67 9.50 10.12
CA SER A 129 -5.37 9.52 9.47
C SER A 129 -4.75 8.13 9.49
N TYR A 130 -4.18 7.72 8.36
CA TYR A 130 -3.41 6.49 8.29
C TYR A 130 -2.07 6.61 9.03
N ALA A 131 -1.46 7.80 8.98
CA ALA A 131 -0.16 8.05 9.63
C ALA A 131 -0.21 7.90 11.16
N ASP A 132 -1.37 8.19 11.76
CA ASP A 132 -1.57 8.08 13.22
C ASP A 132 -2.07 6.70 13.65
N SER A 133 -2.35 5.81 12.71
CA SER A 133 -2.82 4.45 13.00
C SER A 133 -1.71 3.58 13.56
N GLU A 134 -2.09 2.56 14.33
CA GLU A 134 -1.17 1.59 14.93
C GLU A 134 -0.34 0.87 13.87
N VAL A 135 0.97 0.77 14.10
CA VAL A 135 1.87 -0.04 13.26
C VAL A 135 1.64 -1.52 13.56
N ILE A 136 1.33 -2.30 12.55
CA ILE A 136 1.03 -3.75 12.65
C ILE A 136 2.17 -4.63 12.15
N ALA A 137 3.00 -4.11 11.25
CA ALA A 137 4.18 -4.79 10.75
C ALA A 137 5.20 -3.81 10.18
N GLU A 138 6.47 -4.19 10.24
CA GLU A 138 7.52 -3.65 9.40
C GLU A 138 7.73 -4.62 8.23
N ILE A 139 7.77 -4.08 7.01
CA ILE A 139 7.97 -4.85 5.78
C ILE A 139 9.12 -4.25 4.98
N VAL A 140 10.01 -5.11 4.49
CA VAL A 140 11.17 -4.70 3.69
C VAL A 140 11.58 -5.80 2.72
N ILE A 141 12.06 -5.44 1.54
CA ILE A 141 12.69 -6.37 0.61
C ILE A 141 14.21 -6.39 0.87
N LYS A 142 14.76 -7.58 1.10
CA LYS A 142 16.21 -7.80 1.28
C LYS A 142 16.68 -8.84 0.26
N GLY A 143 17.31 -8.35 -0.82
CA GLY A 143 17.68 -9.21 -1.94
C GLY A 143 16.46 -9.86 -2.60
N HIS A 144 16.35 -11.18 -2.51
CA HIS A 144 15.23 -11.94 -3.06
C HIS A 144 14.19 -12.37 -2.01
N GLU A 145 14.23 -11.78 -0.83
CA GLU A 145 13.31 -12.10 0.27
C GLU A 145 12.48 -10.90 0.67
N LEU A 146 11.17 -11.11 0.83
CA LEU A 146 10.27 -10.19 1.50
C LEU A 146 10.26 -10.52 2.98
N CYS A 147 10.77 -9.62 3.79
CA CYS A 147 10.84 -9.76 5.23
C CYS A 147 9.63 -9.05 5.86
N ILE A 148 8.86 -9.78 6.65
CA ILE A 148 7.68 -9.26 7.36
C ILE A 148 7.94 -9.46 8.85
N THR A 149 7.98 -8.40 9.62
CA THR A 149 8.16 -8.43 11.07
C THR A 149 6.91 -7.86 11.74
N PRO A 150 6.12 -8.68 12.46
CA PRO A 150 4.97 -8.19 13.20
C PRO A 150 5.37 -7.11 14.21
N SER A 151 4.50 -6.14 14.40
CA SER A 151 4.63 -5.06 15.38
C SER A 151 3.27 -4.77 16.00
N GLY A 152 3.26 -4.22 17.22
CA GLY A 152 2.01 -3.95 17.94
C GLY A 152 1.34 -5.19 18.53
N ASP A 153 0.13 -5.00 19.03
CA ASP A 153 -0.61 -6.03 19.78
C ASP A 153 -1.55 -6.86 18.90
N LYS A 154 -1.83 -6.42 17.69
CA LYS A 154 -2.75 -7.12 16.79
C LYS A 154 -2.15 -8.38 16.22
N ALA A 155 -2.96 -9.43 16.17
CA ALA A 155 -2.56 -10.67 15.52
C ALA A 155 -2.41 -10.45 14.01
N LEU A 156 -1.32 -10.95 13.44
CA LEU A 156 -1.04 -10.91 12.01
C LEU A 156 -1.01 -12.34 11.46
N TYR A 157 -1.67 -12.53 10.33
CA TYR A 157 -1.74 -13.83 9.67
C TYR A 157 -1.33 -13.71 8.21
N LEU A 158 -0.59 -14.69 7.72
CA LEU A 158 -0.20 -14.81 6.31
C LEU A 158 -0.99 -15.93 5.65
N GLN A 159 -1.66 -15.62 4.57
CA GLN A 159 -2.26 -16.59 3.65
C GLN A 159 -1.44 -16.64 2.35
N MET A 160 -0.95 -17.81 2.02
CA MET A 160 -0.23 -18.05 0.76
C MET A 160 -1.19 -18.61 -0.29
N ALA A 161 -0.90 -18.37 -1.57
CA ALA A 161 -1.67 -18.94 -2.68
C ALA A 161 -1.81 -20.47 -2.55
N GLY A 162 -3.01 -20.96 -2.76
CA GLY A 162 -3.33 -22.39 -2.65
C GLY A 162 -3.60 -22.88 -1.21
N HIS A 163 -3.31 -22.08 -0.20
CA HIS A 163 -3.63 -22.41 1.19
C HIS A 163 -5.03 -21.94 1.57
N LYS A 164 -5.85 -22.83 2.13
CA LYS A 164 -7.24 -22.52 2.51
C LYS A 164 -7.33 -21.63 3.73
N SER A 165 -6.35 -21.70 4.65
CA SER A 165 -6.38 -21.01 5.92
C SER A 165 -5.13 -20.16 6.11
N PRO A 166 -5.26 -18.92 6.64
CA PRO A 166 -4.15 -18.10 7.03
C PRO A 166 -3.39 -18.69 8.21
N THR A 167 -2.07 -18.51 8.25
CA THR A 167 -1.20 -18.95 9.34
C THR A 167 -0.75 -17.74 10.17
N ARG A 168 -0.87 -17.81 11.49
CA ARG A 168 -0.46 -16.74 12.40
C ARG A 168 1.05 -16.53 12.34
N ILE A 169 1.47 -15.29 12.16
CA ILE A 169 2.87 -14.86 12.24
C ILE A 169 3.14 -14.42 13.68
N LYS A 170 4.07 -15.11 14.37
CA LYS A 170 4.48 -14.78 15.75
C LYS A 170 5.81 -14.04 15.83
N GLY A 171 6.56 -14.01 14.74
CA GLY A 171 7.86 -13.37 14.65
C GLY A 171 8.18 -13.08 13.18
N ARG A 172 9.40 -12.67 12.91
CA ARG A 172 9.83 -12.35 11.54
C ARG A 172 9.67 -13.55 10.61
N VAL A 173 9.08 -13.30 9.45
CA VAL A 173 8.93 -14.24 8.34
C VAL A 173 9.68 -13.71 7.14
N ASN A 174 10.43 -14.58 6.47
CA ASN A 174 11.11 -14.29 5.21
C ASN A 174 10.44 -15.12 4.11
N LEU A 175 9.90 -14.45 3.11
CA LEU A 175 9.25 -15.07 1.96
C LEU A 175 10.19 -15.00 0.75
N PRO A 176 10.62 -16.13 0.19
CA PRO A 176 11.38 -16.13 -1.06
C PRO A 176 10.48 -15.71 -2.22
N ARG A 177 11.03 -15.02 -3.20
CA ARG A 177 10.29 -14.56 -4.39
C ARG A 177 9.85 -15.74 -5.24
N ARG A 178 8.54 -15.85 -5.49
CA ARG A 178 7.92 -16.95 -6.28
C ARG A 178 6.81 -16.48 -7.21
N GLU A 179 6.56 -15.18 -7.28
CA GLU A 179 5.47 -14.57 -8.05
C GLU A 179 4.07 -15.14 -7.70
N LEU A 180 3.90 -15.54 -6.45
CA LEU A 180 2.65 -16.06 -5.92
C LEU A 180 1.84 -14.96 -5.22
N ALA A 181 0.51 -15.11 -5.25
CA ALA A 181 -0.38 -14.24 -4.51
C ALA A 181 -0.33 -14.56 -3.01
N HIS A 182 -0.28 -13.52 -2.19
CA HIS A 182 -0.29 -13.61 -0.73
C HIS A 182 -1.31 -12.61 -0.18
N ALA A 183 -1.80 -12.88 1.03
CA ALA A 183 -2.57 -11.92 1.81
C ALA A 183 -2.07 -11.87 3.25
N LEU A 184 -1.95 -10.66 3.80
CA LEU A 184 -1.77 -10.42 5.22
C LEU A 184 -3.12 -10.03 5.81
N HIS A 185 -3.60 -10.77 6.81
CA HIS A 185 -4.81 -10.49 7.55
C HIS A 185 -4.46 -9.95 8.93
N VAL A 186 -5.22 -8.96 9.41
CA VAL A 186 -4.93 -8.22 10.65
C VAL A 186 -6.07 -8.35 11.63
N GLY A 187 -5.79 -8.82 12.83
CA GLY A 187 -6.78 -8.97 13.91
C GLY A 187 -7.49 -10.32 13.92
N GLU A 188 -8.74 -10.34 14.33
CA GLU A 188 -9.52 -11.57 14.47
C GLU A 188 -10.13 -12.00 13.14
N LEU A 189 -9.78 -13.20 12.67
CA LEU A 189 -10.24 -13.74 11.39
C LEU A 189 -11.74 -14.06 11.32
N SER A 190 -12.39 -14.21 12.48
CA SER A 190 -13.83 -14.44 12.61
C SER A 190 -14.70 -13.20 12.37
N ASN A 191 -14.09 -12.02 12.39
CA ASN A 191 -14.75 -10.74 12.21
C ASN A 191 -14.30 -10.08 10.90
N MET A 192 -15.03 -9.06 10.49
CA MET A 192 -14.54 -8.16 9.42
C MET A 192 -13.23 -7.53 9.86
N HIS A 193 -12.20 -7.60 9.00
CA HIS A 193 -10.85 -7.16 9.35
C HIS A 193 -10.07 -6.65 8.13
N ASP A 194 -9.01 -5.89 8.41
CA ASP A 194 -8.11 -5.40 7.37
C ASP A 194 -7.30 -6.53 6.76
N ALA A 195 -7.12 -6.49 5.44
CA ALA A 195 -6.26 -7.41 4.71
C ALA A 195 -5.47 -6.69 3.62
N TRP A 196 -4.24 -7.17 3.37
CA TRP A 196 -3.34 -6.61 2.37
C TRP A 196 -2.93 -7.69 1.38
N ASN A 197 -3.33 -7.52 0.11
CA ASN A 197 -2.99 -8.45 -0.95
C ASN A 197 -1.77 -7.96 -1.72
N PHE A 198 -0.88 -8.89 -2.07
CA PHE A 198 0.30 -8.63 -2.87
C PHE A 198 0.74 -9.87 -3.65
N LYS A 199 1.55 -9.66 -4.65
CA LYS A 199 2.21 -10.71 -5.41
C LYS A 199 3.72 -10.65 -5.14
N TRP A 200 4.31 -11.78 -4.77
CA TRP A 200 5.73 -11.87 -4.44
C TRP A 200 6.37 -13.18 -4.86
#